data_afa73c549ddc6b80ee83595312f82767
#
_entry.id   afa73c549ddc6b80ee83595312f82767
#
_cell.length_a   1.000
_cell.length_b   1.000
_cell.length_c   1.000
_cell.angle_alpha   90.00
_cell.angle_beta   90.00
_cell.angle_gamma   90.00
#
_symmetry.space_group_name_H-M   'P 1'
#
loop_
_entity.id
_entity.type
_entity.pdbx_description
1 polymer ?
#
loop_
_entity_poly.entity_id
_entity_poly.type
_entity_poly.pdbx_seq_one_letter_code
_entity_poly.pdbx_strand_id
1 'polypeptide(L)' 'PVRGKILRKFKEADAAGVKRSGIILATDPRAIVISPTAATIRYLGPLLDYGNVAILEPENGLLFVFAGMDTLSTEK' A
#
# COMPACT_ATOMS: atom_id res chain seq x y z
N PRO A 1 -7.88 -3.30 4.15
CA PRO A 1 -6.66 -4.11 4.05
C PRO A 1 -5.88 -4.20 5.37
N VAL A 2 -5.86 -3.14 6.16
CA VAL A 2 -5.10 -3.16 7.41
C VAL A 2 -5.71 -2.17 8.38
N ARG A 3 -5.59 -2.46 9.68
CA ARG A 3 -6.01 -1.53 10.71
C ARG A 3 -4.89 -0.54 10.98
N GLY A 4 -5.25 0.73 11.07
CA GLY A 4 -4.29 1.77 11.37
C GLY A 4 -4.91 3.13 11.42
N LYS A 5 -4.13 4.09 11.93
CA LYS A 5 -4.56 5.47 12.01
C LYS A 5 -4.14 6.18 10.73
N ILE A 6 -5.03 6.93 10.12
CA ILE A 6 -4.71 7.71 8.93
C ILE A 6 -3.83 8.89 9.33
N LEU A 7 -2.59 8.89 8.85
CA LEU A 7 -1.66 10.00 9.05
C LEU A 7 -1.79 11.04 7.96
N ARG A 8 -2.09 10.62 6.73
CA ARG A 8 -2.28 11.53 5.61
C ARG A 8 -3.33 10.97 4.68
N LYS A 9 -4.33 11.78 4.37
CA LYS A 9 -5.42 11.40 3.49
C LYS A 9 -5.04 11.60 2.02
N PHE A 10 -5.79 10.99 1.14
CA PHE A 10 -5.62 11.17 -0.30
C PHE A 10 -5.71 12.65 -0.67
N LYS A 11 -4.73 13.13 -1.43
CA LYS A 11 -4.62 14.53 -1.86
C LYS A 11 -4.35 15.52 -0.73
N GLU A 12 -4.13 15.06 0.49
CA GLU A 12 -3.72 15.93 1.58
C GLU A 12 -2.26 16.38 1.37
N ALA A 13 -1.96 17.64 1.71
CA ALA A 13 -0.61 18.16 1.58
C ALA A 13 0.32 17.55 2.62
N ASP A 14 1.55 17.26 2.24
CA ASP A 14 2.59 16.82 3.16
C ASP A 14 3.23 18.03 3.85
N ALA A 15 4.30 17.78 4.64
CA ALA A 15 4.98 18.84 5.37
C ALA A 15 5.59 19.92 4.46
N ALA A 16 5.88 19.58 3.20
CA ALA A 16 6.39 20.51 2.20
C ALA A 16 5.30 21.20 1.41
N GLY A 17 4.02 20.97 1.74
CA GLY A 17 2.89 21.57 1.05
C GLY A 17 2.51 20.88 -0.26
N VAL A 18 3.09 19.73 -0.56
CA VAL A 18 2.81 18.98 -1.77
C VAL A 18 1.64 18.02 -1.52
N LYS A 19 0.61 18.10 -2.35
CA LYS A 19 -0.52 17.16 -2.29
C LYS A 19 -0.09 15.80 -2.81
N ARG A 20 -0.34 14.76 -2.03
CA ARG A 20 0.08 13.41 -2.37
C ARG A 20 -1.11 12.55 -2.77
N SER A 21 -0.89 11.71 -3.78
CA SER A 21 -1.87 10.72 -4.22
C SER A 21 -1.67 9.45 -3.40
N GLY A 22 -2.55 9.21 -2.47
CA GLY A 22 -2.46 8.03 -1.63
C GLY A 22 -2.79 8.34 -0.19
N ILE A 23 -2.80 7.29 0.61
CA ILE A 23 -3.14 7.35 2.03
C ILE A 23 -1.95 6.78 2.80
N ILE A 24 -1.58 7.43 3.88
CA ILE A 24 -0.59 6.87 4.80
C ILE A 24 -1.30 6.45 6.07
N LEU A 25 -1.10 5.19 6.44
CA LEU A 25 -1.67 4.59 7.64
C LEU A 25 -0.54 4.24 8.61
N ALA A 26 -0.69 4.65 9.87
CA ALA A 26 0.17 4.17 10.93
C ALA A 26 -0.44 2.89 11.48
N THR A 27 0.31 1.79 11.42
CA THR A 27 -0.15 0.49 11.87
C THR A 27 0.75 -0.02 12.98
N ASP A 28 0.27 -1.01 13.73
CA ASP A 28 1.14 -1.72 14.67
C ASP A 28 2.24 -2.43 13.90
N PRO A 29 3.43 -2.60 14.50
CA PRO A 29 4.45 -3.45 13.90
C PRO A 29 3.87 -4.85 13.69
N ARG A 30 4.15 -5.48 12.56
CA ARG A 30 3.65 -6.80 12.20
C ARG A 30 2.14 -6.85 11.93
N ALA A 31 1.48 -5.72 11.75
CA ALA A 31 0.08 -5.73 11.33
C ALA A 31 -0.05 -6.48 10.01
N ILE A 32 -1.07 -7.32 9.92
CA ILE A 32 -1.32 -8.11 8.72
C ILE A 32 -2.06 -7.24 7.72
N VAL A 33 -1.53 -7.17 6.50
CA VAL A 33 -2.16 -6.47 5.39
C VAL A 33 -2.74 -7.50 4.44
N ILE A 34 -4.03 -7.42 4.19
CA ILE A 34 -4.73 -8.35 3.30
C ILE A 34 -5.28 -7.61 2.09
N SER A 35 -5.45 -8.35 1.00
CA SER A 35 -6.06 -7.78 -0.18
C SER A 35 -7.53 -7.42 0.09
N PRO A 36 -7.98 -6.22 -0.28
CA PRO A 36 -9.38 -5.83 -0.07
C PRO A 36 -10.36 -6.59 -0.97
N THR A 37 -9.88 -7.22 -2.01
CA THR A 37 -10.71 -7.98 -2.94
C THR A 37 -9.86 -8.99 -3.68
N ALA A 38 -10.50 -9.90 -4.41
CA ALA A 38 -9.78 -10.81 -5.29
C ALA A 38 -9.06 -10.01 -6.37
N ALA A 39 -7.80 -10.34 -6.61
CA ALA A 39 -6.97 -9.60 -7.54
C ALA A 39 -5.82 -10.47 -8.02
N THR A 40 -5.23 -10.07 -9.15
CA THR A 40 -4.02 -10.67 -9.67
C THR A 40 -2.82 -9.89 -9.18
N ILE A 41 -1.81 -10.57 -8.66
CA ILE A 41 -0.58 -9.93 -8.23
C ILE A 41 0.25 -9.59 -9.46
N ARG A 42 0.58 -8.32 -9.64
CA ARG A 42 1.40 -7.86 -10.75
C ARG A 42 2.84 -7.62 -10.38
N TYR A 43 3.10 -7.28 -9.12
CA TYR A 43 4.46 -7.08 -8.63
C TYR A 43 4.52 -7.35 -7.14
N LEU A 44 5.59 -8.01 -6.71
CA LEU A 44 5.91 -8.22 -5.29
C LEU A 44 7.40 -8.01 -5.12
N GLY A 45 7.78 -7.15 -4.20
CA GLY A 45 9.18 -7.00 -3.86
C GLY A 45 9.56 -5.57 -3.55
N PRO A 46 10.84 -5.33 -3.34
CA PRO A 46 11.33 -3.98 -3.08
C PRO A 46 11.21 -3.11 -4.34
N LEU A 47 10.88 -1.85 -4.15
CA LEU A 47 10.74 -0.91 -5.24
C LEU A 47 11.24 0.46 -4.80
N LEU A 48 12.35 0.92 -5.36
CA LEU A 48 12.95 2.21 -5.06
C LEU A 48 13.11 2.37 -3.53
N ASP A 49 12.69 3.49 -2.98
CA ASP A 49 12.74 3.75 -1.54
C ASP A 49 11.39 3.54 -0.84
N TYR A 50 10.47 2.84 -1.50
CA TYR A 50 9.15 2.54 -0.94
C TYR A 50 9.11 1.28 -0.06
N GLY A 51 10.25 0.60 0.07
CA GLY A 51 10.30 -0.68 0.78
C GLY A 51 9.68 -1.80 -0.03
N ASN A 52 9.11 -2.78 0.63
CA ASN A 52 8.40 -3.84 -0.07
C ASN A 52 7.05 -3.37 -0.55
N VAL A 53 6.77 -3.63 -1.82
CA VAL A 53 5.58 -3.16 -2.52
C VAL A 53 4.84 -4.35 -3.10
N ALA A 54 3.52 -4.31 -3.00
CA ALA A 54 2.64 -5.22 -3.72
C ALA A 54 1.73 -4.40 -4.63
N ILE A 55 1.70 -4.77 -5.90
CA ILE A 55 0.78 -4.16 -6.86
C ILE A 55 -0.22 -5.23 -7.26
N LEU A 56 -1.49 -4.96 -7.01
CA LEU A 56 -2.59 -5.88 -7.27
C LEU A 56 -3.51 -5.28 -8.33
N GLU A 57 -3.96 -6.12 -9.25
CA GLU A 57 -4.92 -5.72 -10.26
C GLU A 57 -6.20 -6.52 -10.09
N PRO A 58 -7.29 -5.92 -9.61
CA PRO A 58 -8.58 -6.58 -9.62
C PRO A 58 -9.16 -6.61 -11.03
N GLU A 59 -10.26 -7.34 -11.22
CA GLU A 59 -10.84 -7.54 -12.55
C GLU A 59 -11.32 -6.27 -13.21
N ASN A 60 -11.59 -5.23 -12.46
CA ASN A 60 -12.12 -3.98 -13.02
C ASN A 60 -11.05 -3.06 -13.59
N GLY A 61 -9.82 -3.52 -13.72
CA GLY A 61 -8.75 -2.75 -14.34
C GLY A 61 -8.06 -1.71 -13.47
N LEU A 62 -8.46 -1.56 -12.23
CA LEU A 62 -7.78 -0.68 -11.29
C LEU A 62 -6.52 -1.34 -10.76
N LEU A 63 -5.62 -0.56 -10.21
CA LEU A 63 -4.45 -1.09 -9.50
C LEU A 63 -4.49 -0.64 -8.05
N PHE A 64 -4.24 -1.59 -7.15
CA PHE A 64 -3.95 -1.28 -5.76
C PHE A 64 -2.44 -1.35 -5.56
N VAL A 65 -1.87 -0.32 -4.98
CA VAL A 65 -0.44 -0.28 -4.68
C VAL A 65 -0.27 -0.18 -3.17
N PHE A 66 0.32 -1.19 -2.57
CA PHE A 66 0.65 -1.22 -1.15
C PHE A 66 2.15 -1.11 -0.99
N ALA A 67 2.60 -0.17 -0.19
CA ALA A 67 4.02 0.09 0.01
C ALA A 67 4.36 0.13 1.50
N GLY A 68 5.64 0.07 1.81
CA GLY A 68 6.11 0.15 3.19
C GLY A 68 5.90 -1.11 3.99
N MET A 69 5.75 -2.25 3.34
CA MET A 69 5.60 -3.52 4.03
C MET A 69 6.95 -4.11 4.40
N ASP A 70 7.01 -4.71 5.58
CA ASP A 70 8.25 -5.32 6.07
C ASP A 70 8.49 -6.67 5.39
N THR A 71 7.47 -7.51 5.35
CA THR A 71 7.58 -8.85 4.83
C THR A 71 6.43 -9.14 3.88
N LEU A 72 6.72 -9.84 2.80
CA LEU A 72 5.70 -10.32 1.86
C LEU A 72 5.54 -11.82 2.07
N SER A 73 4.32 -12.25 2.38
CA SER A 73 4.02 -13.66 2.68
C SER A 73 3.22 -14.37 1.60
N THR A 74 3.05 -13.72 0.45
CA THR A 74 2.36 -14.31 -0.69
C THR A 74 3.30 -14.37 -1.88
N GLU A 75 2.88 -15.01 -2.95
CA GLU A 75 3.66 -15.15 -4.17
C GLU A 75 2.87 -14.62 -5.36
N LYS A 76 3.64 -14.15 -6.31
CA LYS A 76 3.08 -13.67 -7.56
C LYS A 76 2.44 -14.81 -8.38
#